data_4907bdf7757d265eeed548c702ace19c
#
_entry.id   4907bdf7757d265eeed548c702ace19c
#
_cell.length_a   1.000
_cell.length_b   1.000
_cell.length_c   1.000
_cell.angle_alpha   90.00
_cell.angle_beta   90.00
_cell.angle_gamma   90.00
#
_symmetry.space_group_name_H-M   'P 1'
#
loop_
_entity.id
_entity.type
_entity.pdbx_description
1 polymer ?
#
loop_
_entity_poly.entity_id
_entity_poly.type
_entity_poly.pdbx_seq_one_letter_code
_entity_poly.pdbx_strand_id
1 'polypeptide(L)'
;MVILYIKRLSAILAFFFVFTGCAVSPELRDSLDPYEEQNRKVHEFNERVIENLIEPVTGAYVEATPPFVRDRITDFFENIDDVKSGLNNILQENFSKALNDFGRFIFNTTFGIFGLFDVCLLYTYPSPRDY
;
A
#
# COMPACT_ATOMS: atom_id res chain seq x y z
N MET A 1 -20.91 17.23 31.10
CA MET A 1 -19.51 17.59 31.29
C MET A 1 -18.62 16.35 31.50
N VAL A 2 -18.96 15.48 32.47
CA VAL A 2 -18.19 14.26 32.81
C VAL A 2 -17.97 13.30 31.60
N ILE A 3 -19.02 13.03 30.82
CA ILE A 3 -18.95 12.12 29.64
C ILE A 3 -17.98 12.64 28.57
N LEU A 4 -17.88 13.96 28.42
CA LEU A 4 -16.93 14.57 27.46
C LEU A 4 -15.48 14.42 27.92
N TYR A 5 -15.24 14.51 29.22
CA TYR A 5 -13.92 14.24 29.82
C TYR A 5 -13.51 12.79 29.69
N ILE A 6 -14.43 11.85 29.92
CA ILE A 6 -14.15 10.41 29.77
C ILE A 6 -13.80 10.08 28.32
N LYS A 7 -14.53 10.60 27.33
CA LYS A 7 -14.22 10.40 25.91
C LYS A 7 -12.86 10.99 25.51
N ARG A 8 -12.50 12.16 26.02
CA ARG A 8 -11.19 12.76 25.76
C ARG A 8 -10.06 11.98 26.43
N LEU A 9 -10.26 11.52 27.66
CA LEU A 9 -9.29 10.72 28.38
C LEU A 9 -9.07 9.35 27.71
N SER A 10 -10.14 8.67 27.24
CA SER A 10 -10.02 7.42 26.51
C SER A 10 -9.34 7.59 25.15
N ALA A 11 -9.56 8.70 24.44
CA ALA A 11 -8.88 9.00 23.19
C ALA A 11 -7.38 9.25 23.41
N ILE A 12 -7.00 9.97 24.47
CA ILE A 12 -5.60 10.21 24.84
C ILE A 12 -4.93 8.88 25.25
N LEU A 13 -5.63 8.04 26.02
CA LEU A 13 -5.11 6.74 26.44
C LEU A 13 -4.91 5.81 25.23
N ALA A 14 -5.86 5.76 24.30
CA ALA A 14 -5.76 5.01 23.05
C ALA A 14 -4.60 5.53 22.18
N PHE A 15 -4.41 6.84 22.10
CA PHE A 15 -3.29 7.45 21.39
C PHE A 15 -1.94 7.01 21.98
N PHE A 16 -1.78 7.02 23.30
CA PHE A 16 -0.56 6.54 23.94
C PHE A 16 -0.31 5.04 23.71
N PHE A 17 -1.37 4.21 23.65
CA PHE A 17 -1.22 2.78 23.37
C PHE A 17 -0.69 2.48 21.96
N VAL A 18 -1.01 3.33 20.97
CA VAL A 18 -0.53 3.18 19.58
C VAL A 18 0.98 3.46 19.48
N PHE A 19 1.54 4.28 20.37
CA PHE A 19 2.96 4.63 20.35
C PHE A 19 3.86 3.75 21.23
N THR A 20 3.31 2.82 22.00
CA THR A 20 4.10 1.82 22.75
C THR A 20 4.53 0.64 21.84
N GLY A 21 4.93 0.95 20.60
CA GLY A 21 5.43 -0.06 19.68
C GLY A 21 6.92 -0.34 19.87
N CYS A 22 7.29 -1.63 19.84
CA CYS A 22 8.63 -2.14 19.58
C CYS A 22 9.77 -1.66 20.51
N ALA A 23 9.60 -1.78 21.84
CA ALA A 23 10.75 -1.77 22.73
C ALA A 23 11.43 -3.15 22.69
N VAL A 24 12.59 -3.22 22.05
CA VAL A 24 13.45 -4.42 22.11
C VAL A 24 13.90 -4.61 23.55
N SER A 25 13.71 -5.81 24.10
CA SER A 25 14.24 -6.13 25.44
C SER A 25 15.77 -5.98 25.45
N PRO A 26 16.37 -5.50 26.56
CA PRO A 26 17.82 -5.33 26.66
C PRO A 26 18.63 -6.59 26.35
N GLU A 27 18.09 -7.76 26.64
CA GLU A 27 18.73 -9.06 26.39
C GLU A 27 18.84 -9.40 24.89
N LEU A 28 17.96 -8.85 24.05
CA LEU A 28 18.00 -9.03 22.59
C LEU A 28 18.91 -8.04 21.87
N ARG A 29 19.42 -7.00 22.57
CA ARG A 29 20.34 -6.00 21.97
C ARG A 29 21.74 -6.53 21.65
N ASP A 30 22.16 -7.60 22.30
CA ASP A 30 23.50 -8.18 22.13
C ASP A 30 23.59 -9.20 21.00
N SER A 31 22.47 -9.60 20.37
CA SER A 31 22.47 -10.48 19.19
C SER A 31 22.53 -9.66 17.91
N LEU A 32 23.27 -10.17 16.90
CA LEU A 32 23.36 -9.58 15.57
C LEU A 32 21.98 -9.44 14.88
N ASP A 33 21.01 -10.31 15.24
CA ASP A 33 19.62 -10.23 14.83
C ASP A 33 18.71 -10.62 16.00
N PRO A 34 18.22 -9.63 16.77
CA PRO A 34 17.37 -9.90 17.94
C PRO A 34 16.01 -10.47 17.61
N TYR A 35 15.60 -10.47 16.34
CA TYR A 35 14.29 -10.95 15.87
C TYR A 35 14.39 -12.16 14.94
N GLU A 36 15.55 -12.78 14.79
CA GLU A 36 15.77 -13.89 13.85
C GLU A 36 14.72 -14.98 13.97
N GLU A 37 14.48 -15.49 15.17
CA GLU A 37 13.50 -16.56 15.39
C GLU A 37 12.07 -16.14 14.99
N GLN A 38 11.69 -14.92 15.31
CA GLN A 38 10.37 -14.38 14.97
C GLN A 38 10.25 -14.14 13.47
N ASN A 39 11.26 -13.53 12.86
CA ASN A 39 11.31 -13.28 11.44
C ASN A 39 11.25 -14.59 10.64
N ARG A 40 11.92 -15.64 11.10
CA ARG A 40 11.89 -16.97 10.50
C ARG A 40 10.49 -17.58 10.52
N LYS A 41 9.80 -17.50 11.67
CA LYS A 41 8.41 -18.00 11.80
C LYS A 41 7.45 -17.25 10.89
N VAL A 42 7.60 -15.93 10.78
CA VAL A 42 6.80 -15.09 9.88
C VAL A 42 7.10 -15.46 8.42
N HIS A 43 8.37 -15.65 8.07
CA HIS A 43 8.77 -16.07 6.73
C HIS A 43 8.18 -17.43 6.34
N GLU A 44 8.34 -18.45 7.20
CA GLU A 44 7.75 -19.77 6.97
C GLU A 44 6.22 -19.71 6.83
N PHE A 45 5.55 -18.86 7.61
CA PHE A 45 4.11 -18.66 7.46
C PHE A 45 3.78 -18.03 6.11
N ASN A 46 4.51 -16.98 5.71
CA ASN A 46 4.30 -16.30 4.44
C ASN A 46 4.55 -17.25 3.26
N GLU A 47 5.62 -18.05 3.30
CA GLU A 47 5.89 -19.05 2.26
C GLU A 47 4.75 -20.06 2.11
N ARG A 48 4.25 -20.60 3.23
CA ARG A 48 3.10 -21.51 3.18
C ARG A 48 1.85 -20.87 2.60
N VAL A 49 1.61 -19.60 2.89
CA VAL A 49 0.48 -18.84 2.31
C VAL A 49 0.70 -18.63 0.82
N ILE A 50 1.91 -18.29 0.42
CA ILE A 50 2.25 -18.09 -1.01
C ILE A 50 2.04 -19.40 -1.77
N GLU A 51 2.69 -20.48 -1.36
CA GLU A 51 2.65 -21.77 -2.06
C GLU A 51 1.25 -22.41 -2.11
N ASN A 52 0.52 -22.35 -1.00
CA ASN A 52 -0.75 -23.08 -0.90
C ASN A 52 -1.99 -22.26 -1.26
N LEU A 53 -1.88 -20.93 -1.29
CA LEU A 53 -3.01 -20.05 -1.57
C LEU A 53 -2.73 -19.10 -2.72
N ILE A 54 -1.65 -18.31 -2.63
CA ILE A 54 -1.42 -17.23 -3.59
C ILE A 54 -1.07 -17.78 -4.98
N GLU A 55 -0.12 -18.70 -5.07
CA GLU A 55 0.31 -19.28 -6.35
C GLU A 55 -0.83 -19.97 -7.10
N PRO A 56 -1.62 -20.89 -6.49
CA PRO A 56 -2.71 -21.54 -7.21
C PRO A 56 -3.82 -20.56 -7.61
N VAL A 57 -4.15 -19.58 -6.77
CA VAL A 57 -5.15 -18.56 -7.10
C VAL A 57 -4.65 -17.65 -8.22
N THR A 58 -3.40 -17.22 -8.15
CA THR A 58 -2.79 -16.38 -9.19
C THR A 58 -2.66 -17.15 -10.51
N GLY A 59 -2.27 -18.42 -10.46
CA GLY A 59 -2.20 -19.28 -11.63
C GLY A 59 -3.57 -19.43 -12.32
N ALA A 60 -4.60 -19.74 -11.55
CA ALA A 60 -5.96 -19.84 -12.07
C ALA A 60 -6.47 -18.51 -12.64
N TYR A 61 -6.17 -17.39 -11.99
CA TYR A 61 -6.50 -16.06 -12.49
C TYR A 61 -5.81 -15.75 -13.83
N VAL A 62 -4.52 -16.03 -13.94
CA VAL A 62 -3.74 -15.79 -15.16
C VAL A 62 -4.24 -16.66 -16.32
N GLU A 63 -4.60 -17.91 -16.04
CA GLU A 63 -5.13 -18.84 -17.05
C GLU A 63 -6.53 -18.48 -17.52
N ALA A 64 -7.41 -18.11 -16.57
CA ALA A 64 -8.82 -17.81 -16.86
C ALA A 64 -9.03 -16.40 -17.44
N THR A 65 -8.11 -15.45 -17.21
CA THR A 65 -8.32 -14.05 -17.55
C THR A 65 -7.46 -13.64 -18.75
N PRO A 66 -8.07 -13.20 -19.86
CA PRO A 66 -7.33 -12.70 -21.02
C PRO A 66 -6.40 -11.52 -20.68
N PRO A 67 -5.25 -11.37 -21.34
CA PRO A 67 -4.29 -10.30 -21.07
C PRO A 67 -4.94 -8.91 -21.08
N PHE A 68 -5.74 -8.61 -22.06
CA PHE A 68 -6.47 -7.33 -22.15
C PHE A 68 -7.29 -7.00 -20.89
N VAL A 69 -7.97 -8.00 -20.30
CA VAL A 69 -8.76 -7.79 -19.08
C VAL A 69 -7.86 -7.56 -17.88
N ARG A 70 -6.74 -8.27 -17.80
CA ARG A 70 -5.72 -8.08 -16.74
C ARG A 70 -5.13 -6.69 -16.79
N ASP A 71 -4.81 -6.19 -17.99
CA ASP A 71 -4.31 -4.82 -18.16
C ASP A 71 -5.31 -3.79 -17.65
N ARG A 72 -6.60 -3.94 -17.97
CA ARG A 72 -7.65 -3.01 -17.48
C ARG A 72 -7.78 -3.04 -15.95
N ILE A 73 -7.65 -4.22 -15.35
CA ILE A 73 -7.67 -4.35 -13.89
C ILE A 73 -6.43 -3.67 -13.28
N THR A 74 -5.27 -3.85 -13.91
CA THR A 74 -4.04 -3.18 -13.49
C THR A 74 -4.18 -1.65 -13.56
N ASP A 75 -4.62 -1.12 -14.69
CA ASP A 75 -4.84 0.32 -14.87
C ASP A 75 -5.78 0.89 -13.78
N PHE A 76 -6.85 0.17 -13.44
CA PHE A 76 -7.77 0.57 -12.38
C PHE A 76 -7.08 0.68 -11.01
N PHE A 77 -6.27 -0.31 -10.65
CA PHE A 77 -5.54 -0.26 -9.36
C PHE A 77 -4.43 0.79 -9.35
N GLU A 78 -3.73 0.99 -10.47
CA GLU A 78 -2.74 2.06 -10.62
C GLU A 78 -3.39 3.45 -10.48
N ASN A 79 -4.58 3.64 -11.04
CA ASN A 79 -5.33 4.88 -10.86
C ASN A 79 -5.69 5.15 -9.38
N ILE A 80 -5.99 4.11 -8.60
CA ILE A 80 -6.20 4.26 -7.15
C ILE A 80 -4.86 4.56 -6.44
N ASP A 81 -3.76 3.98 -6.86
CA ASP A 81 -2.44 4.24 -6.30
C ASP A 81 -1.95 5.68 -6.57
N ASP A 82 -2.41 6.34 -7.64
CA ASP A 82 -2.16 7.76 -7.87
C ASP A 82 -2.68 8.63 -6.70
N VAL A 83 -3.81 8.29 -6.08
CA VAL A 83 -4.32 8.99 -4.88
C VAL A 83 -3.36 8.83 -3.70
N LYS A 84 -2.88 7.61 -3.46
CA LYS A 84 -1.92 7.31 -2.39
C LYS A 84 -0.60 8.04 -2.61
N SER A 85 -0.11 8.05 -3.85
CA SER A 85 1.10 8.77 -4.27
C SER A 85 0.95 10.27 -4.07
N GLY A 86 -0.18 10.84 -4.46
CA GLY A 86 -0.51 12.25 -4.26
C GLY A 86 -0.52 12.65 -2.79
N LEU A 87 -1.14 11.84 -1.92
CA LEU A 87 -1.12 12.07 -0.47
C LEU A 87 0.31 12.00 0.11
N ASN A 88 1.10 11.01 -0.29
CA ASN A 88 2.48 10.91 0.13
C ASN A 88 3.33 12.10 -0.33
N ASN A 89 3.10 12.59 -1.56
CA ASN A 89 3.77 13.78 -2.09
C ASN A 89 3.38 15.05 -1.33
N ILE A 90 2.12 15.18 -0.86
CA ILE A 90 1.72 16.28 0.04
C ILE A 90 2.49 16.21 1.36
N LEU A 91 2.55 15.02 1.99
CA LEU A 91 3.26 14.82 3.26
C LEU A 91 4.77 15.10 3.14
N GLN A 92 5.32 14.97 1.94
CA GLN A 92 6.72 15.30 1.61
C GLN A 92 6.89 16.73 1.10
N GLU A 93 5.86 17.57 1.18
CA GLU A 93 5.84 18.96 0.70
C GLU A 93 6.11 19.09 -0.82
N ASN A 94 5.94 18.00 -1.57
CA ASN A 94 6.16 17.97 -3.02
C ASN A 94 4.85 18.23 -3.78
N PHE A 95 4.34 19.44 -3.65
CA PHE A 95 3.02 19.82 -4.16
C PHE A 95 2.88 19.70 -5.68
N SER A 96 3.96 19.92 -6.42
CA SER A 96 3.94 19.78 -7.89
C SER A 96 3.66 18.35 -8.32
N LYS A 97 4.30 17.36 -7.68
CA LYS A 97 4.04 15.95 -7.96
C LYS A 97 2.65 15.53 -7.46
N ALA A 98 2.25 16.01 -6.28
CA ALA A 98 0.92 15.74 -5.76
C ALA A 98 -0.20 16.19 -6.70
N LEU A 99 -0.08 17.41 -7.28
CA LEU A 99 -1.02 17.91 -8.27
C LEU A 99 -1.04 17.07 -9.55
N ASN A 100 0.11 16.57 -9.98
CA ASN A 100 0.20 15.66 -11.13
C ASN A 100 -0.52 14.35 -10.85
N ASP A 101 -0.27 13.71 -9.70
CA ASP A 101 -0.89 12.43 -9.31
C ASP A 101 -2.41 12.56 -9.20
N PHE A 102 -2.90 13.60 -8.51
CA PHE A 102 -4.34 13.87 -8.44
C PHE A 102 -4.94 14.24 -9.81
N GLY A 103 -4.19 14.95 -10.65
CA GLY A 103 -4.59 15.24 -12.02
C GLY A 103 -4.80 13.95 -12.81
N ARG A 104 -3.83 13.03 -12.77
CA ARG A 104 -3.93 11.71 -13.41
C ARG A 104 -5.15 10.95 -12.92
N PHE A 105 -5.32 10.85 -11.59
CA PHE A 105 -6.48 10.19 -11.00
C PHE A 105 -7.80 10.75 -11.52
N ILE A 106 -7.97 12.07 -11.55
CA ILE A 106 -9.21 12.72 -12.02
C ILE A 106 -9.43 12.47 -13.51
N PHE A 107 -8.41 12.64 -14.35
CA PHE A 107 -8.52 12.43 -15.78
C PHE A 107 -8.79 10.97 -16.13
N ASN A 108 -8.08 10.03 -15.54
CA ASN A 108 -8.28 8.60 -15.76
C ASN A 108 -9.64 8.13 -15.23
N THR A 109 -10.09 8.63 -14.09
CA THR A 109 -11.42 8.31 -13.57
C THR A 109 -12.53 8.86 -14.46
N THR A 110 -12.39 10.08 -14.99
CA THR A 110 -13.43 10.76 -15.74
C THR A 110 -13.48 10.30 -17.21
N PHE A 111 -12.34 10.24 -17.88
CA PHE A 111 -12.23 9.93 -19.30
C PHE A 111 -11.81 8.48 -19.57
N GLY A 112 -11.16 7.82 -18.58
CA GLY A 112 -10.70 6.45 -18.64
C GLY A 112 -11.70 5.41 -18.07
N ILE A 113 -12.98 5.74 -17.99
CA ILE A 113 -14.05 4.86 -17.47
C ILE A 113 -13.66 4.32 -16.09
N PHE A 114 -13.66 5.18 -15.08
CA PHE A 114 -13.27 4.89 -13.70
C PHE A 114 -11.82 4.38 -13.53
N GLY A 115 -10.92 4.75 -14.45
CA GLY A 115 -9.53 4.34 -14.41
C GLY A 115 -9.23 2.98 -15.05
N LEU A 116 -10.20 2.37 -15.75
CA LEU A 116 -9.97 1.16 -16.54
C LEU A 116 -9.10 1.41 -17.79
N PHE A 117 -8.95 2.67 -18.19
CA PHE A 117 -8.05 3.10 -19.25
C PHE A 117 -7.20 4.25 -18.75
N ASP A 118 -5.88 4.07 -18.78
CA ASP A 118 -4.97 5.17 -18.48
C ASP A 118 -4.83 6.09 -19.71
N VAL A 119 -5.61 7.16 -19.72
CA VAL A 119 -5.59 8.15 -20.79
C VAL A 119 -4.42 9.13 -20.66
N CYS A 120 -3.74 9.11 -19.52
CA CYS A 120 -2.58 9.94 -19.24
C CYS A 120 -1.24 9.29 -19.63
N LEU A 121 -1.22 8.01 -20.00
CA LEU A 121 -0.02 7.28 -20.46
C LEU A 121 0.71 7.93 -21.62
N LEU A 122 0.00 8.69 -22.48
CA LEU A 122 0.58 9.40 -23.61
C LEU A 122 1.58 10.51 -23.20
N TYR A 123 1.64 10.87 -21.92
CA TYR A 123 2.47 11.96 -21.40
C TYR A 123 3.47 11.54 -20.33
N THR A 124 3.51 10.25 -19.97
CA THR A 124 4.44 9.77 -18.95
C THR A 124 5.70 9.19 -19.58
N TYR A 125 6.85 9.67 -19.10
CA TYR A 125 8.14 9.01 -19.34
C TYR A 125 8.09 7.59 -18.80
N PRO A 126 8.72 6.61 -19.48
CA PRO A 126 8.81 5.27 -18.97
C PRO A 126 9.39 5.28 -17.54
N SER A 127 8.71 4.57 -16.65
CA SER A 127 9.16 4.44 -15.27
C SER A 127 10.55 3.79 -15.24
N PRO A 128 11.44 4.17 -14.31
CA PRO A 128 12.70 3.45 -14.11
C PRO A 128 12.54 1.95 -13.78
N ARG A 129 11.31 1.48 -13.60
CA ARG A 129 10.98 0.06 -13.39
C ARG A 129 10.77 -0.71 -14.69
N ASP A 130 10.74 -0.03 -15.83
CA ASP A 130 10.53 -0.63 -17.14
C ASP A 130 11.86 -1.04 -17.84
N TYR A 131 12.98 -0.96 -17.08
CA TYR A 131 14.31 -1.37 -17.52
C TYR A 131 14.85 -2.51 -16.68
#